data_990f12bddc98227a02126b7345c7897a
#
_entry.id   990f12bddc98227a02126b7345c7897a
#
_cell.length_a   1.000
_cell.length_b   1.000
_cell.length_c   1.000
_cell.angle_alpha   90.00
_cell.angle_beta   90.00
_cell.angle_gamma   90.00
#
_symmetry.space_group_name_H-M   'P 1'
#
loop_
_entity.id
_entity.type
_entity.pdbx_description
1 polymer ?
#
loop_
_entity_poly.entity_id
_entity_poly.type
_entity_poly.pdbx_seq_one_letter_code
_entity_poly.pdbx_strand_id
1 'polypeptide(L)'
;MTTLTRSLGGLQIPMLTITNNVINVSKKRTVIICGRIHPGETNSSWVLHGMIDYLISKDASHLRDNLIFKIVPMVNPDGVVAGNYRTSFIGKDLNRLYLQSEDTTEARYGSMDDILKPEITAMKQLIKGCKDDESKGILAFVDVHHHSQKRGAFMFGPSYQMHNSKY
;
A
#
# COMPACT_ATOMS: atom_id res chain seq x y z
N MET A 1 15.82 0.85 -0.16
CA MET A 1 14.78 1.65 0.52
C MET A 1 14.76 3.04 -0.10
N THR A 2 13.58 3.56 -0.40
CA THR A 2 13.34 4.89 -0.96
C THR A 2 12.26 5.60 -0.15
N THR A 3 12.13 6.90 -0.27
CA THR A 3 10.97 7.64 0.26
C THR A 3 9.87 7.60 -0.80
N LEU A 4 8.69 7.08 -0.46
CA LEU A 4 7.53 7.10 -1.35
C LEU A 4 7.00 8.53 -1.49
N THR A 5 6.78 9.18 -0.35
CA THR A 5 6.35 10.58 -0.24
C THR A 5 6.63 11.10 1.17
N ARG A 6 6.25 12.37 1.41
CA ARG A 6 6.11 12.90 2.77
C ARG A 6 4.63 13.00 3.12
N SER A 7 4.32 12.74 4.38
CA SER A 7 2.98 12.96 4.91
C SER A 7 2.62 14.44 4.94
N LEU A 8 1.37 14.76 5.22
CA LEU A 8 0.92 16.15 5.36
C LEU A 8 1.70 16.89 6.47
N GLY A 9 2.05 16.22 7.56
CA GLY A 9 2.91 16.74 8.64
C GLY A 9 4.41 16.75 8.32
N GLY A 10 4.81 16.37 7.10
CA GLY A 10 6.19 16.41 6.64
C GLY A 10 7.03 15.16 6.98
N LEU A 11 6.46 14.13 7.60
CA LEU A 11 7.14 12.89 7.95
C LEU A 11 7.41 12.05 6.69
N GLN A 12 8.56 11.41 6.63
CA GLN A 12 8.89 10.51 5.52
C GLN A 12 8.05 9.23 5.59
N ILE A 13 7.51 8.83 4.44
CA ILE A 13 6.86 7.53 4.26
C ILE A 13 7.81 6.65 3.45
N PRO A 14 8.51 5.71 4.11
CA PRO A 14 9.47 4.84 3.43
C PRO A 14 8.75 3.78 2.59
N MET A 15 9.38 3.39 1.49
CA MET A 15 9.03 2.22 0.70
C MET A 15 10.26 1.32 0.56
N LEU A 16 10.07 0.05 0.85
CA LEU A 16 11.06 -1.01 0.61
C LEU A 16 10.76 -1.67 -0.74
N THR A 17 11.81 -1.96 -1.50
CA THR A 17 11.72 -2.85 -2.66
C THR A 17 12.59 -4.05 -2.40
N ILE A 18 11.98 -5.24 -2.36
CA ILE A 18 12.65 -6.52 -2.09
C ILE A 18 12.46 -7.42 -3.31
N THR A 19 13.55 -7.80 -3.95
CA THR A 19 13.61 -8.70 -5.11
C THR A 19 15.06 -9.15 -5.33
N ASN A 20 15.27 -10.18 -6.14
CA ASN A 20 16.59 -10.52 -6.63
C ASN A 20 16.85 -9.74 -7.94
N ASN A 21 17.79 -8.80 -7.91
CA ASN A 21 18.11 -7.94 -9.06
C ASN A 21 18.99 -8.63 -10.12
N VAL A 22 19.57 -9.78 -9.81
CA VAL A 22 20.41 -10.54 -10.75
C VAL A 22 19.57 -11.28 -11.80
N ILE A 23 18.38 -11.71 -11.39
CA ILE A 23 17.44 -12.39 -12.27
C ILE A 23 16.57 -11.35 -12.99
N ASN A 24 16.26 -11.61 -14.25
CA ASN A 24 15.55 -10.70 -15.14
C ASN A 24 14.32 -10.03 -14.49
N VAL A 25 14.53 -8.82 -14.02
CA VAL A 25 13.51 -8.03 -13.30
C VAL A 25 12.34 -7.62 -14.21
N SER A 26 12.57 -7.55 -15.53
CA SER A 26 11.53 -7.10 -16.48
C SER A 26 10.35 -8.05 -16.61
N LYS A 27 10.51 -9.31 -16.18
CA LYS A 27 9.44 -10.33 -16.25
C LYS A 27 8.74 -10.61 -14.93
N LYS A 28 9.17 -9.95 -13.83
CA LYS A 28 8.62 -10.21 -12.51
C LYS A 28 7.37 -9.36 -12.25
N ARG A 29 6.34 -9.99 -11.75
CA ARG A 29 5.13 -9.27 -11.30
C ARG A 29 5.35 -8.63 -9.94
N THR A 30 4.63 -7.54 -9.68
CA THR A 30 4.76 -6.78 -8.43
C THR A 30 3.69 -7.19 -7.43
N VAL A 31 4.11 -7.37 -6.18
CA VAL A 31 3.23 -7.45 -5.01
C VAL A 31 3.42 -6.18 -4.20
N ILE A 32 2.34 -5.44 -3.99
CA ILE A 32 2.34 -4.23 -3.16
C ILE A 32 1.74 -4.60 -1.81
N ILE A 33 2.44 -4.28 -0.73
CA ILE A 33 2.00 -4.54 0.65
C ILE A 33 2.10 -3.25 1.43
N CYS A 34 1.04 -2.87 2.14
CA CYS A 34 1.07 -1.71 3.01
C CYS A 34 0.44 -2.01 4.37
N GLY A 35 0.68 -1.14 5.35
CA GLY A 35 0.05 -1.23 6.65
C GLY A 35 0.04 0.11 7.38
N ARG A 36 -0.53 0.11 8.58
CA ARG A 36 -0.69 1.31 9.41
C ARG A 36 -1.37 2.47 8.67
N ILE A 37 -2.28 2.18 7.76
CA ILE A 37 -3.19 3.19 7.21
C ILE A 37 -4.13 3.69 8.30
N HIS A 38 -4.54 2.80 9.23
CA HIS A 38 -5.16 3.17 10.51
C HIS A 38 -4.07 3.18 11.60
N PRO A 39 -3.80 4.33 12.21
CA PRO A 39 -2.64 4.51 13.10
C PRO A 39 -2.64 3.62 14.34
N GLY A 40 -3.81 3.34 14.92
CA GLY A 40 -3.94 2.53 16.13
C GLY A 40 -3.81 1.02 15.92
N GLU A 41 -3.77 0.56 14.66
CA GLU A 41 -3.70 -0.86 14.33
C GLU A 41 -2.24 -1.37 14.36
N THR A 42 -1.64 -1.38 15.55
CA THR A 42 -0.22 -1.69 15.77
C THR A 42 0.18 -3.09 15.30
N ASN A 43 -0.75 -4.05 15.31
CA ASN A 43 -0.52 -5.43 14.85
C ASN A 43 -0.03 -5.47 13.40
N SER A 44 -0.50 -4.56 12.54
CA SER A 44 -0.04 -4.51 11.14
C SER A 44 1.46 -4.27 11.02
N SER A 45 2.06 -3.46 11.92
CA SER A 45 3.51 -3.24 11.93
C SER A 45 4.28 -4.51 12.31
N TRP A 46 3.79 -5.30 13.27
CA TRP A 46 4.43 -6.55 13.67
C TRP A 46 4.32 -7.61 12.58
N VAL A 47 3.16 -7.71 11.93
CA VAL A 47 2.98 -8.61 10.78
C VAL A 47 3.94 -8.23 9.66
N LEU A 48 4.01 -6.95 9.30
CA LEU A 48 4.93 -6.47 8.25
C LEU A 48 6.38 -6.68 8.61
N HIS A 49 6.77 -6.50 9.89
CA HIS A 49 8.12 -6.80 10.36
C HIS A 49 8.48 -8.27 10.09
N GLY A 50 7.65 -9.20 10.54
CA GLY A 50 7.88 -10.64 10.31
C GLY A 50 7.87 -11.01 8.81
N MET A 51 7.00 -10.37 8.01
CA MET A 51 7.00 -10.57 6.55
C MET A 51 8.31 -10.09 5.91
N ILE A 52 8.81 -8.92 6.31
CA ILE A 52 10.08 -8.38 5.80
C ILE A 52 11.23 -9.31 6.17
N ASP A 53 11.33 -9.73 7.44
CA ASP A 53 12.36 -10.66 7.90
C ASP A 53 12.33 -11.97 7.10
N TYR A 54 11.14 -12.52 6.87
CA TYR A 54 11.00 -13.71 6.03
C TYR A 54 11.45 -13.43 4.59
N LEU A 55 10.97 -12.34 3.98
CA LEU A 55 11.27 -12.02 2.58
C LEU A 55 12.76 -11.77 2.31
N ILE A 56 13.54 -11.34 3.30
CA ILE A 56 15.00 -11.17 3.16
C ILE A 56 15.78 -12.44 3.52
N SER A 57 15.13 -13.45 4.12
CA SER A 57 15.78 -14.73 4.50
C SER A 57 16.14 -15.58 3.27
N LYS A 58 16.92 -16.63 3.51
CA LYS A 58 17.27 -17.62 2.47
C LYS A 58 16.05 -18.40 2.00
N ASP A 59 15.11 -18.68 2.90
CA ASP A 59 13.93 -19.50 2.62
C ASP A 59 12.99 -18.84 1.60
N ALA A 60 12.98 -17.51 1.53
CA ALA A 60 12.20 -16.73 0.57
C ALA A 60 12.96 -16.41 -0.73
N SER A 61 14.12 -17.03 -1.01
CA SER A 61 14.88 -16.75 -2.23
C SER A 61 14.04 -16.96 -3.49
N HIS A 62 13.30 -18.06 -3.56
CA HIS A 62 12.42 -18.38 -4.68
C HIS A 62 11.35 -17.31 -4.94
N LEU A 63 10.85 -16.63 -3.90
CA LEU A 63 9.90 -15.53 -4.04
C LEU A 63 10.58 -14.31 -4.66
N ARG A 64 11.78 -13.95 -4.19
CA ARG A 64 12.55 -12.82 -4.73
C ARG A 64 13.02 -13.07 -6.17
N ASP A 65 13.20 -14.32 -6.56
CA ASP A 65 13.60 -14.69 -7.91
C ASP A 65 12.46 -14.48 -8.92
N ASN A 66 11.21 -14.56 -8.46
CA ASN A 66 10.03 -14.50 -9.31
C ASN A 66 9.18 -13.23 -9.16
N LEU A 67 9.34 -12.49 -8.05
CA LEU A 67 8.47 -11.37 -7.71
C LEU A 67 9.27 -10.13 -7.29
N ILE A 68 8.61 -8.99 -7.39
CA ILE A 68 9.04 -7.71 -6.81
C ILE A 68 8.07 -7.38 -5.69
N PHE A 69 8.58 -7.25 -4.47
CA PHE A 69 7.79 -6.78 -3.34
C PHE A 69 8.04 -5.29 -3.13
N LYS A 70 6.97 -4.49 -3.14
CA LYS A 70 6.98 -3.08 -2.75
C LYS A 70 6.21 -2.95 -1.45
N ILE A 71 6.89 -2.61 -0.37
CA ILE A 71 6.32 -2.60 0.97
C ILE A 71 6.35 -1.18 1.52
N VAL A 72 5.18 -0.69 1.92
CA VAL A 72 5.00 0.60 2.60
C VAL A 72 4.59 0.32 4.05
N PRO A 73 5.55 0.28 5.00
CA PRO A 73 5.28 -0.24 6.34
C PRO A 73 4.32 0.62 7.18
N MET A 74 4.25 1.92 6.88
CA MET A 74 3.42 2.86 7.62
C MET A 74 2.91 3.95 6.67
N VAL A 75 1.64 3.84 6.28
CA VAL A 75 1.00 4.80 5.37
C VAL A 75 0.62 6.08 6.09
N ASN A 76 0.26 6.01 7.37
CA ASN A 76 -0.25 7.15 8.15
C ASN A 76 0.64 7.47 9.38
N PRO A 77 1.87 7.95 9.17
CA PRO A 77 2.77 8.30 10.27
C PRO A 77 2.26 9.48 11.09
N ASP A 78 1.58 10.44 10.47
CA ASP A 78 1.03 11.62 11.17
C ASP A 78 -0.01 11.21 12.21
N GLY A 79 -0.92 10.31 11.85
CA GLY A 79 -1.90 9.79 12.78
C GLY A 79 -1.26 9.02 13.93
N VAL A 80 -0.15 8.31 13.66
CA VAL A 80 0.61 7.61 14.72
C VAL A 80 1.22 8.61 15.70
N VAL A 81 1.88 9.66 15.21
CA VAL A 81 2.49 10.70 16.06
C VAL A 81 1.44 11.48 16.83
N ALA A 82 0.29 11.77 16.21
CA ALA A 82 -0.83 12.45 16.85
C ALA A 82 -1.57 11.58 17.87
N GLY A 83 -1.31 10.26 17.93
CA GLY A 83 -2.00 9.34 18.81
C GLY A 83 -3.42 8.99 18.36
N ASN A 84 -3.76 9.21 17.12
CA ASN A 84 -5.07 8.86 16.56
C ASN A 84 -5.21 7.34 16.46
N TYR A 85 -6.43 6.84 16.68
CA TYR A 85 -6.68 5.41 16.47
C TYR A 85 -6.90 5.07 14.99
N ARG A 86 -7.66 5.92 14.27
CA ARG A 86 -8.12 5.60 12.90
C ARG A 86 -7.79 6.66 11.86
N THR A 87 -7.87 7.93 12.20
CA THR A 87 -7.84 9.02 11.24
C THR A 87 -6.43 9.56 10.99
N SER A 88 -6.28 10.25 9.86
CA SER A 88 -5.11 11.05 9.52
C SER A 88 -5.05 12.34 10.33
N PHE A 89 -4.03 13.16 10.07
CA PHE A 89 -3.82 14.45 10.71
C PHE A 89 -5.02 15.41 10.54
N ILE A 90 -5.74 15.32 9.44
CA ILE A 90 -6.94 16.13 9.14
C ILE A 90 -8.26 15.46 9.57
N GLY A 91 -8.19 14.41 10.40
CA GLY A 91 -9.40 13.73 10.92
C GLY A 91 -10.12 12.84 9.89
N LYS A 92 -9.48 12.49 8.77
CA LYS A 92 -10.08 11.63 7.73
C LYS A 92 -9.57 10.20 7.82
N ASP A 93 -10.47 9.24 7.56
CA ASP A 93 -10.09 7.84 7.35
C ASP A 93 -9.46 7.69 5.96
N LEU A 94 -8.14 7.53 5.90
CA LEU A 94 -7.41 7.45 4.65
C LEU A 94 -7.90 6.29 3.76
N ASN A 95 -8.37 5.19 4.36
CA ASN A 95 -8.86 4.03 3.63
C ASN A 95 -10.24 4.23 2.98
N ARG A 96 -10.84 5.41 3.12
CA ARG A 96 -12.06 5.84 2.41
C ARG A 96 -11.78 6.81 1.26
N LEU A 97 -10.49 7.17 1.05
CA LEU A 97 -10.13 8.21 0.09
C LEU A 97 -9.61 7.65 -1.25
N TYR A 98 -9.42 6.34 -1.38
CA TYR A 98 -8.98 5.73 -2.64
C TYR A 98 -9.97 5.91 -3.80
N LEU A 99 -11.27 5.88 -3.51
CA LEU A 99 -12.35 5.93 -4.51
C LEU A 99 -12.88 7.35 -4.77
N GLN A 100 -12.36 8.37 -4.09
CA GLN A 100 -12.77 9.73 -4.40
C GLN A 100 -12.27 10.06 -5.81
N SER A 101 -13.24 10.37 -6.69
CA SER A 101 -13.02 10.53 -8.13
C SER A 101 -12.06 11.68 -8.43
N GLU A 102 -11.19 11.44 -9.39
CA GLU A 102 -10.40 12.49 -10.09
C GLU A 102 -11.32 13.35 -11.01
N ASP A 103 -12.61 13.18 -10.90
CA ASP A 103 -13.62 13.64 -11.85
C ASP A 103 -14.19 15.02 -11.48
N THR A 104 -13.31 15.97 -11.20
CA THR A 104 -13.67 17.37 -11.23
C THR A 104 -12.75 18.09 -12.19
N THR A 105 -13.32 19.03 -12.95
CA THR A 105 -12.69 19.93 -13.92
C THR A 105 -11.49 20.73 -13.38
N GLU A 106 -11.09 20.51 -12.13
CA GLU A 106 -9.94 21.09 -11.45
C GLU A 106 -8.64 20.28 -11.60
N ALA A 107 -8.66 19.17 -12.34
CA ALA A 107 -7.51 18.26 -12.54
C ALA A 107 -6.25 18.90 -13.22
N ARG A 108 -6.27 20.20 -13.54
CA ARG A 108 -5.14 20.91 -14.15
C ARG A 108 -4.08 21.40 -13.16
N TYR A 109 -4.39 21.45 -11.87
CA TYR A 109 -3.48 21.96 -10.82
C TYR A 109 -3.64 21.11 -9.54
N GLY A 110 -3.26 19.88 -9.48
CA GLY A 110 -3.37 19.03 -8.31
C GLY A 110 -4.45 19.51 -7.32
N SER A 111 -5.57 18.85 -7.23
CA SER A 111 -6.69 19.37 -6.44
C SER A 111 -6.23 19.67 -5.02
N MET A 112 -6.81 20.64 -4.34
CA MET A 112 -6.56 20.90 -2.90
C MET A 112 -6.69 19.59 -2.10
N ASP A 113 -7.56 18.70 -2.54
CA ASP A 113 -7.75 17.35 -2.01
C ASP A 113 -6.48 16.49 -2.09
N ASP A 114 -5.72 16.56 -3.17
CA ASP A 114 -4.47 15.78 -3.32
C ASP A 114 -3.35 16.32 -2.42
N ILE A 115 -3.34 17.63 -2.19
CA ILE A 115 -2.43 18.28 -1.25
C ILE A 115 -2.74 17.86 0.19
N LEU A 116 -4.01 17.70 0.53
CA LEU A 116 -4.45 17.34 1.88
C LEU A 116 -4.34 15.82 2.19
N LYS A 117 -4.04 14.99 1.19
CA LYS A 117 -3.91 13.54 1.33
C LYS A 117 -2.72 12.95 0.55
N PRO A 118 -1.50 13.49 0.75
CA PRO A 118 -0.32 13.10 -0.03
C PRO A 118 -0.02 11.60 0.09
N GLU A 119 -0.39 10.96 1.21
CA GLU A 119 -0.24 9.54 1.47
C GLU A 119 -1.01 8.71 0.44
N ILE A 120 -2.30 9.02 0.26
CA ILE A 120 -3.18 8.29 -0.66
C ILE A 120 -2.85 8.60 -2.11
N THR A 121 -2.53 9.85 -2.41
CA THR A 121 -2.10 10.25 -3.76
C THR A 121 -0.84 9.46 -4.18
N ALA A 122 0.15 9.35 -3.30
CA ALA A 122 1.35 8.58 -3.58
C ALA A 122 1.09 7.08 -3.71
N MET A 123 0.19 6.52 -2.89
CA MET A 123 -0.23 5.12 -3.02
C MET A 123 -0.94 4.85 -4.34
N LYS A 124 -1.85 5.74 -4.77
CA LYS A 124 -2.51 5.64 -6.09
C LYS A 124 -1.49 5.69 -7.23
N GLN A 125 -0.53 6.61 -7.16
CA GLN A 125 0.54 6.72 -8.16
C GLN A 125 1.41 5.47 -8.21
N LEU A 126 1.77 4.89 -7.05
CA LEU A 126 2.50 3.63 -6.96
C LEU A 126 1.74 2.49 -7.63
N ILE A 127 0.45 2.36 -7.33
CA ILE A 127 -0.43 1.33 -7.92
C ILE A 127 -0.52 1.54 -9.43
N LYS A 128 -0.81 2.77 -9.88
CA LYS A 128 -0.90 3.11 -11.30
C LYS A 128 0.40 2.80 -12.04
N GLY A 129 1.55 3.26 -11.54
CA GLY A 129 2.84 3.01 -12.16
C GLY A 129 3.21 1.53 -12.25
N CYS A 130 2.80 0.71 -11.27
CA CYS A 130 3.00 -0.74 -11.34
C CYS A 130 2.01 -1.43 -12.30
N LYS A 131 0.77 -0.90 -12.43
CA LYS A 131 -0.24 -1.43 -13.34
C LYS A 131 0.10 -1.14 -14.81
N ASP A 132 0.57 0.07 -15.08
CA ASP A 132 0.88 0.55 -16.43
C ASP A 132 2.19 -0.04 -16.99
N ASP A 133 2.99 -0.72 -16.17
CA ASP A 133 4.14 -1.52 -16.62
C ASP A 133 3.63 -2.82 -17.23
N GLU A 134 3.32 -2.80 -18.53
CA GLU A 134 2.79 -3.95 -19.29
C GLU A 134 3.65 -5.21 -19.18
N SER A 135 4.95 -5.04 -18.92
CA SER A 135 5.90 -6.15 -18.79
C SER A 135 5.79 -6.88 -17.46
N LYS A 136 5.28 -6.22 -16.40
CA LYS A 136 5.29 -6.70 -15.02
C LYS A 136 3.90 -6.87 -14.43
N GLY A 137 3.10 -5.82 -14.43
CA GLY A 137 1.78 -5.79 -13.83
C GLY A 137 1.78 -6.06 -12.31
N ILE A 138 0.61 -5.90 -11.71
CA ILE A 138 0.38 -6.19 -10.29
C ILE A 138 -0.13 -7.62 -10.14
N LEU A 139 0.52 -8.41 -9.29
CA LEU A 139 0.02 -9.73 -8.87
C LEU A 139 -1.00 -9.60 -7.74
N ALA A 140 -0.68 -8.79 -6.73
CA ALA A 140 -1.54 -8.57 -5.58
C ALA A 140 -1.29 -7.19 -4.95
N PHE A 141 -2.34 -6.62 -4.38
CA PHE A 141 -2.28 -5.49 -3.45
C PHE A 141 -2.83 -5.96 -2.10
N VAL A 142 -2.05 -5.83 -1.04
CA VAL A 142 -2.37 -6.30 0.30
C VAL A 142 -2.29 -5.13 1.27
N ASP A 143 -3.39 -4.83 1.93
CA ASP A 143 -3.46 -3.84 3.01
C ASP A 143 -3.60 -4.58 4.34
N VAL A 144 -2.61 -4.44 5.22
CA VAL A 144 -2.52 -5.18 6.47
C VAL A 144 -3.17 -4.38 7.58
N HIS A 145 -4.25 -4.91 8.10
CA HIS A 145 -5.08 -4.32 9.15
C HIS A 145 -5.06 -5.14 10.46
N HIS A 146 -5.68 -4.59 11.48
CA HIS A 146 -6.12 -5.27 12.69
C HIS A 146 -7.66 -5.38 12.68
N HIS A 147 -8.18 -6.45 13.30
CA HIS A 147 -9.62 -6.62 13.49
C HIS A 147 -9.95 -6.82 14.97
N SER A 148 -10.92 -6.06 15.49
CA SER A 148 -11.26 -6.05 16.91
C SER A 148 -11.91 -7.34 17.43
N GLN A 149 -12.58 -8.09 16.55
CA GLN A 149 -13.37 -9.29 16.95
C GLN A 149 -12.76 -10.60 16.46
N LYS A 150 -12.19 -10.62 15.25
CA LYS A 150 -11.63 -11.84 14.67
C LYS A 150 -10.23 -12.11 15.20
N ARG A 151 -9.97 -13.36 15.58
CA ARG A 151 -8.65 -13.83 16.03
C ARG A 151 -7.91 -14.54 14.90
N GLY A 152 -6.59 -14.55 14.99
CA GLY A 152 -5.72 -15.20 14.02
C GLY A 152 -5.57 -14.43 12.72
N ALA A 153 -4.90 -15.04 11.75
CA ALA A 153 -4.73 -14.48 10.42
C ALA A 153 -5.90 -14.87 9.53
N PHE A 154 -6.47 -13.90 8.84
CA PHE A 154 -7.54 -14.11 7.86
C PHE A 154 -7.44 -13.04 6.78
N MET A 155 -8.13 -13.23 5.65
CA MET A 155 -8.14 -12.28 4.54
C MET A 155 -9.57 -11.95 4.14
N PHE A 156 -9.79 -10.71 3.74
CA PHE A 156 -10.92 -10.28 2.94
C PHE A 156 -10.41 -10.01 1.52
N GLY A 157 -11.17 -10.42 0.54
CA GLY A 157 -10.88 -10.14 -0.86
C GLY A 157 -12.16 -9.79 -1.62
N PRO A 158 -12.03 -9.20 -2.81
CA PRO A 158 -13.20 -8.99 -3.66
C PRO A 158 -13.82 -10.33 -4.01
N SER A 159 -15.13 -10.48 -3.77
CA SER A 159 -15.88 -11.61 -4.29
C SER A 159 -16.11 -11.39 -5.78
N TYR A 160 -15.47 -12.16 -6.63
CA TYR A 160 -15.91 -12.30 -8.01
C TYR A 160 -17.23 -13.07 -8.01
N GLN A 161 -18.36 -12.39 -7.87
CA GLN A 161 -19.56 -12.92 -8.46
C GLN A 161 -19.33 -12.85 -9.97
N MET A 162 -19.21 -14.02 -10.62
CA MET A 162 -19.41 -14.12 -12.05
C MET A 162 -20.85 -13.67 -12.35
N HIS A 163 -21.08 -12.39 -12.42
CA HIS A 163 -22.23 -11.90 -13.14
C HIS A 163 -21.91 -12.15 -14.61
N ASN A 164 -22.57 -13.15 -15.19
CA ASN A 164 -22.87 -13.22 -16.61
C ASN A 164 -23.64 -11.95 -16.99
N SER A 165 -23.01 -10.82 -17.01
CA SER A 165 -23.52 -9.62 -17.67
C SER A 165 -22.97 -9.65 -19.09
N LYS A 166 -23.79 -10.15 -19.99
CA LYS A 166 -23.77 -9.72 -21.37
C LYS A 166 -23.94 -8.20 -21.37
N TYR A 167 -22.86 -7.46 -21.55
CA TYR A 167 -22.83 -6.14 -22.19
C TYR A 167 -21.40 -5.92 -22.73
#